data_02a5bb42eadfd56bce6b6f9a86146f7b
#
_entry.id   02a5bb42eadfd56bce6b6f9a86146f7b
#
_cell.length_a   1.000
_cell.length_b   1.000
_cell.length_c   1.000
_cell.angle_alpha   90.00
_cell.angle_beta   90.00
_cell.angle_gamma   90.00
#
_symmetry.space_group_name_H-M   'P 1'
#
loop_
_entity.id
_entity.type
_entity.pdbx_description
1 polymer ?
#
loop_
_entity_poly.entity_id
_entity_poly.type
_entity_poly.pdbx_seq_one_letter_code
_entity_poly.pdbx_strand_id
1 'polypeptide(L)'
;MITCGMNSRTSKGVIAAVLLLWSLFLSPFFLHAEEQGEYIAIRKQGGGKIALVLDRAAAKGGKESEWAQEFDKTVKEGLGFSNLFSILPPPSNVRAGSDGKAGGVNFGALSSVGAEVYAGGAVSKKGGKVNIDMEVYDTFGTKLLLKKSYSGKEEHLRSLGHAFCADLIELLTGKKSFFGSKIVFISSKTGSKEVYRCDFDGHGVEQVTNFRSIS
;
A
#
# COMPACT_ATOMS: atom_id res chain seq x y z
N MET A 1 50.48 45.94 -56.29
CA MET A 1 50.80 45.19 -55.04
C MET A 1 49.86 45.70 -53.98
N ILE A 2 48.72 45.04 -53.78
CA ILE A 2 47.67 45.45 -52.80
C ILE A 2 47.59 44.35 -51.75
N THR A 3 48.07 44.63 -50.54
CA THR A 3 48.01 43.74 -49.42
C THR A 3 46.67 43.95 -48.69
N CYS A 4 45.79 42.99 -48.73
CA CYS A 4 44.53 42.98 -48.00
C CYS A 4 44.78 42.54 -46.55
N GLY A 5 44.71 43.50 -45.62
CA GLY A 5 44.80 43.26 -44.18
C GLY A 5 43.49 42.69 -43.64
N MET A 6 43.45 41.44 -43.31
CA MET A 6 42.27 40.77 -42.74
C MET A 6 42.18 41.06 -41.25
N ASN A 7 41.09 41.75 -40.88
CA ASN A 7 40.85 42.28 -39.53
C ASN A 7 40.49 41.12 -38.57
N SER A 8 41.44 40.67 -37.72
CA SER A 8 41.33 39.50 -36.82
C SER A 8 40.47 39.75 -35.56
N ARG A 9 39.90 40.95 -35.38
CA ARG A 9 39.11 41.28 -34.15
C ARG A 9 37.64 40.85 -34.19
N THR A 10 37.04 40.71 -35.38
CA THR A 10 35.63 40.37 -35.53
C THR A 10 35.39 38.85 -35.41
N SER A 11 36.37 38.00 -35.69
CA SER A 11 36.22 36.55 -35.65
C SER A 11 36.14 36.00 -34.21
N LYS A 12 36.85 36.59 -33.25
CA LYS A 12 36.86 36.13 -31.87
C LYS A 12 35.53 36.43 -31.13
N GLY A 13 34.84 37.50 -31.46
CA GLY A 13 33.54 37.87 -30.91
C GLY A 13 32.41 36.90 -31.35
N VAL A 14 32.45 36.51 -32.62
CA VAL A 14 31.44 35.63 -33.21
C VAL A 14 31.60 34.18 -32.66
N ILE A 15 32.83 33.71 -32.47
CA ILE A 15 33.09 32.37 -31.89
C ILE A 15 32.68 32.32 -30.43
N ALA A 16 32.93 33.40 -29.65
CA ALA A 16 32.49 33.46 -28.26
C ALA A 16 30.95 33.50 -28.10
N ALA A 17 30.24 34.20 -29.01
CA ALA A 17 28.79 34.23 -29.02
C ALA A 17 28.15 32.88 -29.40
N VAL A 18 28.75 32.15 -30.35
CA VAL A 18 28.27 30.83 -30.74
C VAL A 18 28.52 29.78 -29.64
N LEU A 19 29.62 29.86 -28.92
CA LEU A 19 29.89 28.97 -27.77
C LEU A 19 28.96 29.26 -26.58
N LEU A 20 28.60 30.50 -26.35
CA LEU A 20 27.63 30.87 -25.32
C LEU A 20 26.20 30.41 -25.66
N LEU A 21 25.80 30.47 -26.93
CA LEU A 21 24.51 29.92 -27.39
C LEU A 21 24.48 28.39 -27.34
N TRP A 22 25.61 27.73 -27.54
CA TRP A 22 25.65 26.26 -27.43
C TRP A 22 25.64 25.77 -25.98
N SER A 23 26.15 26.56 -25.01
CA SER A 23 26.07 26.23 -23.60
C SER A 23 24.63 26.33 -23.04
N LEU A 24 23.74 27.15 -23.65
CA LEU A 24 22.33 27.21 -23.29
C LEU A 24 21.53 25.98 -23.76
N PHE A 25 22.00 25.28 -24.80
CA PHE A 25 21.37 24.04 -25.29
C PHE A 25 21.83 22.78 -24.56
N LEU A 26 22.92 22.86 -23.78
CA LEU A 26 23.41 21.75 -22.95
C LEU A 26 22.90 21.83 -21.49
N SER A 27 21.82 22.54 -21.22
CA SER A 27 21.11 22.38 -19.94
C SER A 27 20.64 20.93 -19.87
N PRO A 28 21.15 20.10 -18.95
CA PRO A 28 20.55 18.80 -18.75
C PRO A 28 19.10 19.08 -18.33
N PHE A 29 18.16 18.80 -19.19
CA PHE A 29 16.80 18.54 -18.77
C PHE A 29 16.93 17.44 -17.72
N PHE A 30 16.93 17.82 -16.44
CA PHE A 30 16.62 16.89 -15.37
C PHE A 30 15.18 16.43 -15.67
N LEU A 31 15.06 15.39 -16.52
CA LEU A 31 13.91 14.54 -16.46
C LEU A 31 13.87 14.03 -15.02
N HIS A 32 13.00 14.61 -14.22
CA HIS A 32 12.46 13.90 -13.08
C HIS A 32 11.74 12.69 -13.70
N ALA A 33 12.45 11.57 -13.81
CA ALA A 33 11.81 10.28 -13.86
C ALA A 33 11.09 10.18 -12.51
N GLU A 34 9.77 10.49 -12.49
CA GLU A 34 8.89 9.93 -11.49
C GLU A 34 9.20 8.44 -11.50
N GLU A 35 9.76 7.93 -10.40
CA GLU A 35 9.82 6.51 -10.14
C GLU A 35 8.36 6.03 -10.13
N GLN A 36 7.85 5.71 -11.29
CA GLN A 36 6.65 4.91 -11.43
C GLN A 36 7.04 3.57 -10.81
N GLY A 37 6.66 3.41 -9.53
CA GLY A 37 6.76 2.13 -8.86
C GLY A 37 6.22 1.08 -9.81
N GLU A 38 7.02 0.06 -10.08
CA GLU A 38 6.69 -1.02 -11.00
C GLU A 38 5.47 -1.75 -10.44
N TYR A 39 4.27 -1.30 -10.86
CA TYR A 39 3.02 -1.94 -10.52
C TYR A 39 3.00 -3.32 -11.19
N ILE A 40 3.24 -4.34 -10.41
CA ILE A 40 2.97 -5.71 -10.84
C ILE A 40 1.45 -5.88 -10.81
N ALA A 41 0.78 -5.38 -11.85
CA ALA A 41 -0.61 -5.68 -12.04
C ALA A 41 -0.72 -7.19 -12.29
N ILE A 42 -1.06 -7.96 -11.27
CA ILE A 42 -1.53 -9.34 -11.42
C ILE A 42 -2.88 -9.25 -12.14
N ARG A 43 -2.83 -8.96 -13.44
CA ARG A 43 -4.02 -8.98 -14.30
C ARG A 43 -4.33 -10.43 -14.59
N LYS A 44 -5.23 -11.01 -13.81
CA LYS A 44 -5.90 -12.22 -14.22
C LYS A 44 -6.76 -11.87 -15.45
N GLN A 45 -6.29 -12.24 -16.64
CA GLN A 45 -7.15 -12.23 -17.84
C GLN A 45 -8.29 -13.22 -17.56
N GLY A 46 -9.48 -12.69 -17.20
CA GLY A 46 -10.64 -13.55 -16.96
C GLY A 46 -11.47 -13.23 -15.72
N GLY A 47 -11.22 -12.14 -14.98
CA GLY A 47 -12.12 -11.66 -13.90
C GLY A 47 -12.18 -12.54 -12.64
N GLY A 48 -11.22 -13.45 -12.43
CA GLY A 48 -11.14 -14.27 -11.21
C GLY A 48 -10.59 -13.50 -10.00
N LYS A 49 -10.96 -13.94 -8.79
CA LYS A 49 -10.39 -13.41 -7.55
C LYS A 49 -8.92 -13.80 -7.42
N ILE A 50 -8.14 -12.94 -6.78
CA ILE A 50 -6.74 -13.19 -6.45
C ILE A 50 -6.67 -14.18 -5.28
N ALA A 51 -5.98 -15.31 -5.47
CA ALA A 51 -5.81 -16.33 -4.44
C ALA A 51 -4.76 -15.85 -3.42
N LEU A 52 -5.22 -15.40 -2.25
CA LEU A 52 -4.40 -14.83 -1.19
C LEU A 52 -4.32 -15.78 0.02
N VAL A 53 -3.12 -16.14 0.43
CA VAL A 53 -2.89 -16.69 1.77
C VAL A 53 -2.57 -15.53 2.71
N LEU A 54 -3.45 -15.31 3.68
CA LEU A 54 -3.22 -14.40 4.79
C LEU A 54 -2.80 -15.22 6.01
N ASP A 55 -1.52 -15.18 6.33
CA ASP A 55 -0.97 -15.83 7.50
C ASP A 55 -1.08 -14.93 8.73
N ARG A 56 -1.48 -15.50 9.86
CA ARG A 56 -1.63 -14.74 11.09
C ARG A 56 -0.33 -14.04 11.47
N ALA A 57 -0.41 -12.77 11.81
CA ALA A 57 0.73 -12.02 12.28
C ALA A 57 1.33 -12.68 13.54
N ALA A 58 2.65 -12.93 13.51
CA ALA A 58 3.36 -13.53 14.63
C ALA A 58 3.33 -12.60 15.84
N ALA A 59 3.13 -13.15 17.04
CA ALA A 59 3.09 -12.42 18.29
C ALA A 59 3.82 -13.23 19.38
N LYS A 60 4.43 -12.54 20.34
CA LYS A 60 5.15 -13.19 21.45
C LYS A 60 4.24 -13.77 22.54
N GLY A 61 2.93 -13.57 22.42
CA GLY A 61 1.91 -14.00 23.39
C GLY A 61 1.27 -12.83 24.13
N GLY A 62 0.33 -13.12 25.05
CA GLY A 62 -0.37 -12.11 25.81
C GLY A 62 -1.14 -11.12 24.93
N LYS A 63 -1.04 -9.84 25.26
CA LYS A 63 -1.77 -8.76 24.57
C LYS A 63 -1.38 -8.60 23.11
N GLU A 64 -0.15 -8.91 22.73
CA GLU A 64 0.29 -8.91 21.33
C GLU A 64 -0.48 -9.96 20.51
N SER A 65 -0.82 -11.09 21.11
CA SER A 65 -1.64 -12.12 20.45
C SER A 65 -3.08 -11.67 20.22
N GLU A 66 -3.67 -10.90 21.15
CA GLU A 66 -4.99 -10.30 21.00
C GLU A 66 -4.99 -9.28 19.85
N TRP A 67 -3.98 -8.42 19.81
CA TRP A 67 -3.80 -7.46 18.72
C TRP A 67 -3.63 -8.12 17.36
N ALA A 68 -2.85 -9.21 17.31
CA ALA A 68 -2.68 -9.98 16.08
C ALA A 68 -4.02 -10.57 15.61
N GLN A 69 -4.82 -11.10 16.51
CA GLN A 69 -6.14 -11.67 16.17
C GLN A 69 -7.10 -10.59 15.66
N GLU A 70 -7.16 -9.43 16.31
CA GLU A 70 -8.04 -8.34 15.92
C GLU A 70 -7.60 -7.74 14.58
N PHE A 71 -6.30 -7.55 14.38
CA PHE A 71 -5.74 -7.11 13.11
C PHE A 71 -6.10 -8.09 11.97
N ASP A 72 -5.83 -9.39 12.15
CA ASP A 72 -6.15 -10.42 11.17
C ASP A 72 -7.65 -10.46 10.84
N LYS A 73 -8.50 -10.34 11.87
CA LYS A 73 -9.95 -10.27 11.69
C LYS A 73 -10.33 -9.07 10.82
N THR A 74 -9.83 -7.88 11.17
CA THR A 74 -10.09 -6.64 10.42
C THR A 74 -9.65 -6.75 8.97
N VAL A 75 -8.45 -7.31 8.73
CA VAL A 75 -7.93 -7.48 7.37
C VAL A 75 -8.78 -8.47 6.58
N LYS A 76 -9.17 -9.61 7.18
CA LYS A 76 -10.03 -10.60 6.50
C LYS A 76 -11.40 -10.04 6.15
N GLU A 77 -12.03 -9.32 7.07
CA GLU A 77 -13.33 -8.66 6.85
C GLU A 77 -13.21 -7.60 5.73
N GLY A 78 -12.20 -6.74 5.81
CA GLY A 78 -11.95 -5.70 4.82
C GLY A 78 -11.69 -6.25 3.42
N LEU A 79 -10.77 -7.20 3.28
CA LEU A 79 -10.45 -7.83 1.99
C LEU A 79 -11.66 -8.63 1.45
N GLY A 80 -12.42 -9.29 2.33
CA GLY A 80 -13.67 -9.96 1.95
C GLY A 80 -14.70 -8.99 1.38
N PHE A 81 -14.85 -7.81 1.97
CA PHE A 81 -15.75 -6.77 1.50
C PHE A 81 -15.36 -6.24 0.10
N SER A 82 -14.07 -6.20 -0.21
CA SER A 82 -13.59 -5.78 -1.54
C SER A 82 -13.99 -6.71 -2.68
N ASN A 83 -14.33 -7.96 -2.37
CA ASN A 83 -14.64 -9.03 -3.33
C ASN A 83 -13.53 -9.33 -4.37
N LEU A 84 -12.31 -8.80 -4.16
CA LEU A 84 -11.17 -8.99 -5.07
C LEU A 84 -10.38 -10.27 -4.75
N PHE A 85 -10.51 -10.80 -3.54
CA PHE A 85 -9.68 -11.89 -3.04
C PHE A 85 -10.46 -13.17 -2.77
N SER A 86 -9.81 -14.30 -3.02
CA SER A 86 -10.14 -15.61 -2.47
C SER A 86 -9.14 -15.91 -1.37
N ILE A 87 -9.56 -15.75 -0.10
CA ILE A 87 -8.65 -15.97 1.04
C ILE A 87 -8.55 -17.46 1.29
N LEU A 88 -7.35 -18.00 1.12
CA LEU A 88 -7.01 -19.40 1.35
C LEU A 88 -6.47 -19.61 2.76
N PRO A 89 -6.71 -20.79 3.37
CA PRO A 89 -6.10 -21.13 4.65
C PRO A 89 -4.58 -21.29 4.48
N PRO A 90 -3.76 -20.80 5.43
CA PRO A 90 -2.32 -20.96 5.37
C PRO A 90 -1.95 -22.44 5.55
N PRO A 91 -1.03 -22.98 4.74
CA PRO A 91 -0.46 -24.30 4.97
C PRO A 91 0.24 -24.37 6.33
N SER A 92 0.18 -25.53 7.01
CA SER A 92 0.77 -25.69 8.34
C SER A 92 2.29 -25.43 8.41
N ASN A 93 2.98 -25.60 7.29
CA ASN A 93 4.42 -25.40 7.14
C ASN A 93 4.79 -24.12 6.38
N VAL A 94 3.90 -23.15 6.30
CA VAL A 94 4.12 -21.90 5.53
C VAL A 94 5.34 -21.12 6.01
N ARG A 95 5.64 -21.16 7.32
CA ARG A 95 6.79 -20.49 7.94
C ARG A 95 8.01 -21.40 8.14
N ALA A 96 7.93 -22.65 7.72
CA ALA A 96 9.07 -23.55 7.70
C ALA A 96 9.80 -23.35 6.38
N GLY A 97 10.71 -22.37 6.33
CA GLY A 97 11.49 -22.12 5.12
C GLY A 97 12.17 -23.38 4.63
N SER A 98 12.11 -23.62 3.32
CA SER A 98 12.77 -24.74 2.65
C SER A 98 14.29 -24.79 2.90
N ASP A 99 14.87 -23.67 3.32
CA ASP A 99 16.31 -23.47 3.52
C ASP A 99 16.75 -23.58 4.98
N GLY A 100 15.85 -24.02 5.89
CA GLY A 100 16.15 -24.15 7.32
C GLY A 100 16.40 -22.82 8.04
N LYS A 101 16.20 -21.68 7.38
CA LYS A 101 16.30 -20.37 8.01
C LYS A 101 15.03 -20.08 8.80
N ALA A 102 15.16 -19.87 10.10
CA ALA A 102 14.06 -19.45 10.95
C ALA A 102 13.42 -18.16 10.39
N GLY A 103 12.14 -18.21 10.05
CA GLY A 103 11.37 -17.09 9.52
C GLY A 103 11.26 -17.02 7.99
N GLY A 104 11.77 -18.00 7.25
CA GLY A 104 11.60 -18.08 5.79
C GLY A 104 10.17 -18.49 5.40
N VAL A 105 9.69 -17.93 4.28
CA VAL A 105 8.40 -18.33 3.68
C VAL A 105 8.58 -19.57 2.82
N ASN A 106 7.75 -20.60 3.01
CA ASN A 106 7.76 -21.80 2.18
C ASN A 106 6.89 -21.61 0.93
N PHE A 107 7.51 -21.10 -0.14
CA PHE A 107 6.81 -20.87 -1.41
C PHE A 107 6.30 -22.15 -2.08
N GLY A 108 6.97 -23.28 -1.87
CA GLY A 108 6.50 -24.60 -2.36
C GLY A 108 5.16 -24.98 -1.74
N ALA A 109 5.01 -24.80 -0.43
CA ALA A 109 3.75 -25.03 0.26
C ALA A 109 2.65 -24.08 -0.20
N LEU A 110 2.97 -22.81 -0.46
CA LEU A 110 2.02 -21.82 -0.97
C LEU A 110 1.56 -22.17 -2.39
N SER A 111 2.48 -22.57 -3.27
CA SER A 111 2.16 -22.99 -4.63
C SER A 111 1.27 -24.24 -4.65
N SER A 112 1.46 -25.20 -3.71
CA SER A 112 0.65 -26.41 -3.63
C SER A 112 -0.83 -26.15 -3.31
N VAL A 113 -1.13 -25.05 -2.63
CA VAL A 113 -2.53 -24.64 -2.35
C VAL A 113 -3.06 -23.62 -3.38
N GLY A 114 -2.28 -23.33 -4.42
CA GLY A 114 -2.66 -22.40 -5.49
C GLY A 114 -2.66 -20.93 -5.07
N ALA A 115 -1.89 -20.56 -4.05
CA ALA A 115 -1.76 -19.16 -3.64
C ALA A 115 -1.00 -18.36 -4.71
N GLU A 116 -1.55 -17.21 -5.10
CA GLU A 116 -0.91 -16.24 -5.99
C GLU A 116 -0.14 -15.19 -5.18
N VAL A 117 -0.69 -14.82 -4.03
CA VAL A 117 -0.11 -13.83 -3.12
C VAL A 117 -0.07 -14.40 -1.71
N TYR A 118 1.01 -14.13 -1.00
CA TYR A 118 1.16 -14.39 0.42
C TYR A 118 1.33 -13.07 1.17
N ALA A 119 0.60 -12.91 2.25
CA ALA A 119 0.77 -11.81 3.18
C ALA A 119 0.93 -12.36 4.60
N GLY A 120 1.98 -11.94 5.28
CA GLY A 120 2.27 -12.32 6.66
C GLY A 120 3.07 -11.24 7.36
N GLY A 121 3.21 -11.36 8.68
CA GLY A 121 3.89 -10.32 9.43
C GLY A 121 4.09 -10.65 10.89
N ALA A 122 4.37 -9.63 11.69
CA ALA A 122 4.54 -9.71 13.13
C ALA A 122 3.93 -8.51 13.84
N VAL A 123 3.35 -8.75 15.02
CA VAL A 123 2.86 -7.71 15.92
C VAL A 123 3.81 -7.60 17.11
N SER A 124 4.11 -6.37 17.50
CA SER A 124 4.96 -6.07 18.65
C SER A 124 4.52 -4.78 19.33
N LYS A 125 4.92 -4.61 20.60
CA LYS A 125 4.80 -3.35 21.31
C LYS A 125 6.11 -2.58 21.22
N LYS A 126 6.05 -1.34 20.71
CA LYS A 126 7.24 -0.49 20.57
C LYS A 126 6.90 0.94 21.01
N GLY A 127 7.60 1.46 22.00
CA GLY A 127 7.38 2.84 22.48
C GLY A 127 5.94 3.11 22.95
N GLY A 128 5.28 2.13 23.61
CA GLY A 128 3.88 2.26 24.04
C GLY A 128 2.82 2.12 22.94
N LYS A 129 3.24 1.95 21.69
CA LYS A 129 2.36 1.77 20.53
C LYS A 129 2.35 0.31 20.07
N VAL A 130 1.27 -0.08 19.42
CA VAL A 130 1.21 -1.30 18.61
C VAL A 130 1.99 -1.04 17.33
N ASN A 131 2.86 -1.96 16.98
CA ASN A 131 3.61 -1.95 15.72
C ASN A 131 3.35 -3.26 14.99
N ILE A 132 2.97 -3.16 13.72
CA ILE A 132 2.62 -4.29 12.86
C ILE A 132 3.50 -4.21 11.62
N ASP A 133 4.43 -5.16 11.51
CA ASP A 133 5.33 -5.26 10.37
C ASP A 133 4.75 -6.31 9.41
N MET A 134 4.39 -5.89 8.19
CA MET A 134 3.79 -6.74 7.17
C MET A 134 4.71 -6.90 5.96
N GLU A 135 4.73 -8.10 5.43
CA GLU A 135 5.41 -8.47 4.18
C GLU A 135 4.41 -9.14 3.24
N VAL A 136 4.46 -8.76 1.97
CA VAL A 136 3.64 -9.34 0.90
C VAL A 136 4.55 -9.86 -0.18
N TYR A 137 4.29 -11.09 -0.63
CA TYR A 137 5.08 -11.76 -1.66
C TYR A 137 4.20 -12.22 -2.82
N ASP A 138 4.72 -12.11 -4.04
CA ASP A 138 4.29 -12.92 -5.18
C ASP A 138 4.82 -14.34 -4.97
N THR A 139 3.92 -15.32 -4.95
CA THR A 139 4.29 -16.70 -4.65
C THR A 139 4.94 -17.40 -5.84
N PHE A 140 4.59 -17.04 -7.08
CA PHE A 140 5.17 -17.63 -8.28
C PHE A 140 6.58 -17.11 -8.54
N GLY A 141 6.77 -15.80 -8.50
CA GLY A 141 8.07 -15.16 -8.67
C GLY A 141 8.95 -15.18 -7.42
N THR A 142 8.43 -15.65 -6.28
CA THR A 142 9.12 -15.60 -4.96
C THR A 142 9.64 -14.19 -4.62
N LYS A 143 8.95 -13.16 -5.14
CA LYS A 143 9.37 -11.75 -5.05
C LYS A 143 8.65 -11.05 -3.90
N LEU A 144 9.42 -10.32 -3.09
CA LEU A 144 8.86 -9.40 -2.10
C LEU A 144 8.22 -8.21 -2.85
N LEU A 145 6.92 -8.01 -2.65
CA LEU A 145 6.14 -6.93 -3.27
C LEU A 145 5.98 -5.73 -2.35
N LEU A 146 5.80 -5.98 -1.04
CA LEU A 146 5.63 -4.94 -0.03
C LEU A 146 6.30 -5.36 1.27
N LYS A 147 7.00 -4.42 1.89
CA LYS A 147 7.46 -4.50 3.28
C LYS A 147 7.16 -3.17 3.94
N LYS A 148 6.20 -3.17 4.88
CA LYS A 148 5.73 -1.93 5.51
C LYS A 148 5.37 -2.14 6.96
N SER A 149 5.68 -1.13 7.79
CA SER A 149 5.31 -1.08 9.20
C SER A 149 4.16 -0.12 9.42
N TYR A 150 3.17 -0.57 10.19
CA TYR A 150 2.01 0.22 10.62
C TYR A 150 2.10 0.41 12.13
N SER A 151 2.03 1.63 12.61
CA SER A 151 2.17 1.91 14.04
C SER A 151 1.12 2.89 14.53
N GLY A 152 0.52 2.59 15.67
CA GLY A 152 -0.52 3.41 16.28
C GLY A 152 -0.81 3.02 17.71
N LYS A 153 -1.77 3.73 18.34
CA LYS A 153 -2.32 3.30 19.62
C LYS A 153 -3.21 2.08 19.42
N GLU A 154 -3.44 1.32 20.50
CA GLU A 154 -4.30 0.14 20.49
C GLU A 154 -5.72 0.45 19.98
N GLU A 155 -6.30 1.57 20.37
CA GLU A 155 -7.61 2.04 19.92
C GLU A 155 -7.73 2.25 18.40
N HIS A 156 -6.59 2.38 17.70
CA HIS A 156 -6.52 2.56 16.25
C HIS A 156 -6.17 1.27 15.49
N LEU A 157 -6.16 0.12 16.16
CA LEU A 157 -5.73 -1.15 15.56
C LEU A 157 -6.53 -1.50 14.29
N ARG A 158 -7.85 -1.26 14.31
CA ARG A 158 -8.72 -1.42 13.15
C ARG A 158 -8.29 -0.52 11.97
N SER A 159 -7.95 0.74 12.25
CA SER A 159 -7.47 1.66 11.22
C SER A 159 -6.13 1.20 10.61
N LEU A 160 -5.25 0.58 11.41
CA LEU A 160 -4.00 -0.01 10.89
C LEU A 160 -4.29 -1.19 9.96
N GLY A 161 -5.28 -2.04 10.29
CA GLY A 161 -5.73 -3.13 9.40
C GLY A 161 -6.30 -2.60 8.07
N HIS A 162 -7.12 -1.56 8.13
CA HIS A 162 -7.65 -0.92 6.91
C HIS A 162 -6.56 -0.26 6.07
N ALA A 163 -5.55 0.37 6.70
CA ALA A 163 -4.40 0.93 5.98
C ALA A 163 -3.62 -0.15 5.23
N PHE A 164 -3.41 -1.32 5.85
CA PHE A 164 -2.80 -2.46 5.16
C PHE A 164 -3.67 -2.96 3.99
N CYS A 165 -4.99 -3.08 4.18
CA CYS A 165 -5.90 -3.46 3.09
C CYS A 165 -5.83 -2.47 1.92
N ALA A 166 -5.76 -1.16 2.22
CA ALA A 166 -5.63 -0.12 1.20
C ALA A 166 -4.36 -0.28 0.38
N ASP A 167 -3.22 -0.41 1.06
CA ASP A 167 -1.91 -0.59 0.42
C ASP A 167 -1.88 -1.87 -0.42
N LEU A 168 -2.44 -2.98 0.07
CA LEU A 168 -2.48 -4.26 -0.64
C LEU A 168 -3.32 -4.16 -1.92
N ILE A 169 -4.49 -3.53 -1.86
CA ILE A 169 -5.34 -3.34 -3.04
C ILE A 169 -4.65 -2.43 -4.06
N GLU A 170 -4.08 -1.31 -3.60
CA GLU A 170 -3.37 -0.39 -4.49
C GLU A 170 -2.16 -1.07 -5.15
N LEU A 171 -1.38 -1.84 -4.39
CA LEU A 171 -0.26 -2.62 -4.89
C LEU A 171 -0.66 -3.61 -6.01
N LEU A 172 -1.76 -4.34 -5.82
CA LEU A 172 -2.14 -5.42 -6.73
C LEU A 172 -3.02 -4.97 -7.88
N THR A 173 -3.72 -3.83 -7.75
CA THR A 173 -4.67 -3.35 -8.77
C THR A 173 -4.24 -2.05 -9.44
N GLY A 174 -3.30 -1.31 -8.85
CA GLY A 174 -2.92 0.04 -9.27
C GLY A 174 -4.01 1.09 -9.00
N LYS A 175 -5.06 0.75 -8.24
CA LYS A 175 -6.18 1.65 -7.95
C LYS A 175 -6.27 1.93 -6.46
N LYS A 176 -6.50 3.19 -6.10
CA LYS A 176 -6.81 3.56 -4.73
C LYS A 176 -8.07 2.84 -4.25
N SER A 177 -8.04 2.36 -3.03
CA SER A 177 -9.16 1.68 -2.39
C SER A 177 -10.10 2.68 -1.72
N PHE A 178 -11.26 2.20 -1.30
CA PHE A 178 -12.24 2.97 -0.51
C PHE A 178 -11.95 2.92 1.01
N PHE A 179 -10.95 2.18 1.44
CA PHE A 179 -10.57 2.13 2.86
C PHE A 179 -10.19 3.52 3.36
N GLY A 180 -10.74 3.88 4.53
CA GLY A 180 -10.60 5.23 5.09
C GLY A 180 -11.66 6.24 4.64
N SER A 181 -12.56 5.88 3.71
CA SER A 181 -13.73 6.71 3.41
C SER A 181 -14.77 6.62 4.53
N LYS A 182 -15.65 7.61 4.60
CA LYS A 182 -16.76 7.67 5.54
C LYS A 182 -18.09 7.63 4.80
N ILE A 183 -19.07 6.96 5.38
CA ILE A 183 -20.46 6.99 4.93
C ILE A 183 -21.18 8.04 5.75
N VAL A 184 -21.89 8.95 5.07
CA VAL A 184 -22.79 9.93 5.71
C VAL A 184 -24.22 9.52 5.40
N PHE A 185 -25.09 9.48 6.42
CA PHE A 185 -26.47 9.05 6.30
C PHE A 185 -27.39 9.81 7.24
N ILE A 186 -28.68 9.78 6.97
CA ILE A 186 -29.70 10.38 7.81
C ILE A 186 -30.36 9.27 8.64
N SER A 187 -30.55 9.51 9.94
CA SER A 187 -31.26 8.59 10.82
C SER A 187 -32.18 9.35 11.77
N SER A 188 -33.32 8.76 12.09
CA SER A 188 -34.29 9.26 13.06
C SER A 188 -34.16 8.56 14.44
N LYS A 189 -33.04 7.91 14.72
CA LYS A 189 -32.79 7.15 15.95
C LYS A 189 -33.01 7.96 17.22
N THR A 190 -32.81 9.28 17.20
CA THR A 190 -32.97 10.20 18.30
C THR A 190 -34.33 10.91 18.34
N GLY A 191 -35.31 10.46 17.52
CA GLY A 191 -36.64 11.07 17.40
C GLY A 191 -36.76 12.16 16.35
N SER A 192 -35.67 12.79 15.95
CA SER A 192 -35.58 13.76 14.85
C SER A 192 -34.62 13.24 13.77
N LYS A 193 -34.80 13.73 12.54
CA LYS A 193 -33.87 13.38 11.45
C LYS A 193 -32.56 14.13 11.67
N GLU A 194 -31.50 13.38 11.91
CA GLU A 194 -30.16 13.92 12.12
C GLU A 194 -29.17 13.26 11.18
N VAL A 195 -28.08 13.97 10.90
CA VAL A 195 -26.98 13.45 10.08
C VAL A 195 -26.01 12.67 10.97
N TYR A 196 -25.66 11.49 10.49
CA TYR A 196 -24.68 10.59 11.10
C TYR A 196 -23.56 10.31 10.12
N ARG A 197 -22.39 9.93 10.63
CA ARG A 197 -21.30 9.37 9.83
C ARG A 197 -20.81 8.09 10.47
N CYS A 198 -20.25 7.20 9.64
CA CYS A 198 -19.54 6.01 10.10
C CYS A 198 -18.40 5.67 9.12
N ASP A 199 -17.57 4.72 9.49
CA ASP A 199 -16.60 4.14 8.57
C ASP A 199 -17.32 3.41 7.42
N PHE A 200 -16.61 3.16 6.31
CA PHE A 200 -17.14 2.49 5.12
C PHE A 200 -17.77 1.12 5.44
N ASP A 201 -17.35 0.50 6.54
CA ASP A 201 -17.80 -0.81 7.00
C ASP A 201 -18.90 -0.74 8.08
N GLY A 202 -19.44 0.45 8.33
CA GLY A 202 -20.50 0.71 9.29
C GLY A 202 -20.05 0.86 10.75
N HIS A 203 -18.75 0.76 11.04
CA HIS A 203 -18.23 0.98 12.39
C HIS A 203 -18.07 2.47 12.73
N GLY A 204 -17.99 2.78 14.03
CA GLY A 204 -17.73 4.14 14.50
C GLY A 204 -18.85 5.11 14.13
N VAL A 205 -20.12 4.68 14.28
CA VAL A 205 -21.28 5.56 14.04
C VAL A 205 -21.25 6.75 15.00
N GLU A 206 -21.22 7.94 14.44
CA GLU A 206 -21.17 9.21 15.15
C GLU A 206 -22.27 10.15 14.66
N GLN A 207 -22.95 10.81 15.57
CA GLN A 207 -23.93 11.83 15.23
C GLN A 207 -23.21 13.15 14.90
N VAL A 208 -23.50 13.71 13.73
CA VAL A 208 -22.88 14.95 13.24
C VAL A 208 -23.73 16.17 13.58
N THR A 209 -25.08 16.02 13.51
CA THR A 209 -26.01 17.12 13.80
C THR A 209 -26.89 16.78 14.98
N ASN A 210 -27.37 17.80 15.68
CA ASN A 210 -28.31 17.66 16.80
C ASN A 210 -29.28 18.86 16.76
N PHE A 211 -30.03 18.99 15.69
CA PHE A 211 -30.98 20.11 15.51
C PHE A 211 -32.27 19.94 16.28
N ARG A 212 -32.65 18.71 16.64
CA ARG A 212 -33.90 18.38 17.36
C ARG A 212 -35.16 18.94 16.71
N SER A 213 -35.10 19.24 15.43
CA SER A 213 -36.22 19.80 14.68
C SER A 213 -36.82 18.73 13.76
N ILE A 214 -38.17 18.75 13.67
CA ILE A 214 -38.90 17.92 12.70
C ILE A 214 -38.78 18.62 11.36
N SER A 215 -38.05 18.02 10.43
CA SER A 215 -37.98 18.47 9.02
C SER A 215 -38.83 17.55 8.17
#